data_e49ddf772609140f88acfa8c36aa64c2
#
_entry.id   e49ddf772609140f88acfa8c36aa64c2
#
_cell.length_a   1.000
_cell.length_b   1.000
_cell.length_c   1.000
_cell.angle_alpha   90.00
_cell.angle_beta   90.00
_cell.angle_gamma   90.00
#
_symmetry.space_group_name_H-M   'P 1'
#
loop_
_entity.id
_entity.type
_entity.pdbx_description
1 polymer ?
#
loop_
_entity_poly.entity_id
_entity_poly.type
_entity_poly.pdbx_seq_one_letter_code
_entity_poly.pdbx_strand_id
1 'polypeptide(L)'
;MDILNRWTRAVLFSADVGSFGAAITAAIEAGADLRDANLTGADLHDANLRAANLRDANLTGVRDDLFAVLDSAPAEVPALLCALQEGRVDGSSYQGECSCLVGTIATARGVNFDDIPGLRPDSNRPAERWFLAIREDAPVTHPVVALTVGWVEEWQKARETVAAT
;
A
#
# COMPACT_ATOMS: atom_id res chain seq x y z
N MET A 1 -3.75 7.21 -22.04
CA MET A 1 -4.06 7.34 -20.59
C MET A 1 -3.04 8.27 -19.99
N ASP A 2 -3.49 9.34 -19.30
CA ASP A 2 -2.61 10.38 -18.80
C ASP A 2 -2.48 10.31 -17.28
N ILE A 3 -1.24 10.39 -16.79
CA ILE A 3 -0.92 10.59 -15.38
C ILE A 3 -0.72 12.09 -15.17
N LEU A 4 -1.53 12.68 -14.31
CA LEU A 4 -1.57 14.12 -14.10
C LEU A 4 -0.94 14.52 -12.76
N ASN A 5 -0.32 15.68 -12.71
CA ASN A 5 0.05 16.33 -11.47
C ASN A 5 -1.21 16.71 -10.66
N ARG A 6 -1.23 16.42 -9.36
CA ARG A 6 -2.38 16.63 -8.47
C ARG A 6 -2.78 18.09 -8.30
N TRP A 7 -1.81 19.02 -8.43
CA TRP A 7 -2.00 20.44 -8.20
C TRP A 7 -2.21 21.22 -9.49
N THR A 8 -1.28 21.02 -10.45
CA THR A 8 -1.25 21.82 -11.67
C THR A 8 -2.11 21.23 -12.78
N ARG A 9 -2.50 19.96 -12.66
CA ARG A 9 -3.19 19.17 -13.71
C ARG A 9 -2.34 19.00 -14.98
N ALA A 10 -1.07 19.36 -14.94
CA ALA A 10 -0.14 19.08 -16.04
C ALA A 10 0.04 17.57 -16.22
N VAL A 11 0.19 17.14 -17.47
CA VAL A 11 0.48 15.74 -17.79
C VAL A 11 1.93 15.45 -17.39
N LEU A 12 2.11 14.50 -16.48
CA LEU A 12 3.43 13.99 -16.06
C LEU A 12 3.89 12.87 -17.01
N PHE A 13 2.96 12.06 -17.46
CA PHE A 13 3.22 10.97 -18.39
C PHE A 13 1.94 10.62 -19.17
N SER A 14 2.10 10.16 -20.41
CA SER A 14 0.99 9.69 -21.23
C SER A 14 1.39 8.40 -21.97
N ALA A 15 0.51 7.41 -21.93
CA ALA A 15 0.67 6.15 -22.66
C ALA A 15 -0.64 5.69 -23.29
N ASP A 16 -0.55 5.06 -24.45
CA ASP A 16 -1.69 4.41 -25.11
C ASP A 16 -1.82 2.97 -24.58
N VAL A 17 -2.47 2.85 -23.44
CA VAL A 17 -2.63 1.59 -22.71
C VAL A 17 -4.06 1.42 -22.19
N GLY A 18 -4.46 0.17 -21.92
CA GLY A 18 -5.84 -0.16 -21.54
C GLY A 18 -6.21 0.09 -20.09
N SER A 19 -5.23 0.32 -19.19
CA SER A 19 -5.49 0.55 -17.76
C SER A 19 -4.57 1.59 -17.16
N PHE A 20 -5.00 2.19 -16.04
CA PHE A 20 -4.19 3.19 -15.34
C PHE A 20 -2.95 2.55 -14.68
N GLY A 21 -3.06 1.30 -14.17
CA GLY A 21 -1.92 0.54 -13.67
C GLY A 21 -0.86 0.28 -14.75
N ALA A 22 -1.29 -0.06 -15.98
CA ALA A 22 -0.37 -0.20 -17.13
C ALA A 22 0.30 1.13 -17.49
N ALA A 23 -0.41 2.26 -17.37
CA ALA A 23 0.17 3.59 -17.60
C ALA A 23 1.25 3.92 -16.56
N ILE A 24 1.00 3.56 -15.28
CA ILE A 24 1.97 3.76 -14.20
C ILE A 24 3.20 2.87 -14.42
N THR A 25 3.01 1.61 -14.78
CA THR A 25 4.14 0.70 -15.11
C THR A 25 4.97 1.27 -16.25
N ALA A 26 4.34 1.69 -17.34
CA ALA A 26 5.03 2.29 -18.48
C ALA A 26 5.77 3.59 -18.11
N ALA A 27 5.18 4.42 -17.23
CA ALA A 27 5.82 5.63 -16.73
C ALA A 27 7.11 5.30 -15.93
N ILE A 28 7.04 4.29 -15.07
CA ILE A 28 8.16 3.84 -14.24
C ILE A 28 9.28 3.27 -15.12
N GLU A 29 8.93 2.42 -16.09
CA GLU A 29 9.89 1.84 -17.05
C GLU A 29 10.55 2.93 -17.89
N ALA A 30 9.84 3.99 -18.23
CA ALA A 30 10.38 5.16 -18.92
C ALA A 30 11.18 6.10 -18.01
N GLY A 31 11.28 5.82 -16.70
CA GLY A 31 11.94 6.68 -15.73
C GLY A 31 11.22 8.00 -15.45
N ALA A 32 9.92 8.06 -15.69
CA ALA A 32 9.12 9.26 -15.46
C ALA A 32 9.07 9.60 -13.97
N ASP A 33 9.11 10.89 -13.67
CA ASP A 33 8.95 11.40 -12.31
C ASP A 33 7.45 11.50 -11.96
N LEU A 34 7.02 10.63 -11.05
CA LEU A 34 5.64 10.57 -10.58
C LEU A 34 5.42 11.32 -9.25
N ARG A 35 6.36 12.17 -8.84
CA ARG A 35 6.14 13.06 -7.70
C ARG A 35 4.91 13.93 -7.94
N ASP A 36 4.15 14.15 -6.89
CA ASP A 36 2.89 14.89 -6.96
C ASP A 36 1.86 14.33 -7.97
N ALA A 37 2.01 13.08 -8.43
CA ALA A 37 1.04 12.47 -9.31
C ALA A 37 -0.31 12.30 -8.61
N ASN A 38 -1.39 12.50 -9.35
CA ASN A 38 -2.73 12.17 -8.89
C ASN A 38 -3.01 10.69 -9.18
N LEU A 39 -2.84 9.85 -8.20
CA LEU A 39 -3.06 8.41 -8.25
C LEU A 39 -4.31 7.98 -7.47
N THR A 40 -5.20 8.92 -7.16
CA THR A 40 -6.46 8.64 -6.45
C THR A 40 -7.28 7.61 -7.22
N GLY A 41 -7.62 6.50 -6.57
CA GLY A 41 -8.39 5.42 -7.18
C GLY A 41 -7.62 4.61 -8.24
N ALA A 42 -6.30 4.79 -8.33
CA ALA A 42 -5.48 3.99 -9.22
C ALA A 42 -5.54 2.51 -8.81
N ASP A 43 -5.86 1.65 -9.77
CA ASP A 43 -5.62 0.23 -9.66
C ASP A 43 -4.14 -0.03 -9.92
N LEU A 44 -3.38 -0.32 -8.87
CA LEU A 44 -1.95 -0.58 -8.92
C LEU A 44 -1.65 -2.10 -8.99
N HIS A 45 -2.68 -2.92 -9.19
CA HIS A 45 -2.53 -4.35 -9.41
C HIS A 45 -1.59 -4.58 -10.61
N ASP A 46 -0.63 -5.45 -10.46
CA ASP A 46 0.42 -5.77 -11.44
C ASP A 46 1.38 -4.61 -11.81
N ALA A 47 1.28 -3.45 -11.16
CA ALA A 47 2.22 -2.36 -11.41
C ALA A 47 3.59 -2.68 -10.79
N ASN A 48 4.65 -2.60 -11.61
CA ASN A 48 6.02 -2.70 -11.10
C ASN A 48 6.46 -1.35 -10.51
N LEU A 49 6.28 -1.19 -9.20
CA LEU A 49 6.58 0.06 -8.50
C LEU A 49 8.02 0.14 -7.95
N ARG A 50 8.90 -0.81 -8.31
CA ARG A 50 10.26 -0.92 -7.71
C ARG A 50 11.13 0.32 -7.84
N ALA A 51 11.02 1.05 -8.93
CA ALA A 51 11.81 2.27 -9.17
C ALA A 51 10.94 3.53 -9.14
N ALA A 52 9.71 3.44 -8.65
CA ALA A 52 8.76 4.54 -8.66
C ALA A 52 9.17 5.64 -7.69
N ASN A 53 9.21 6.88 -8.14
CA ASN A 53 9.25 8.03 -7.27
C ASN A 53 7.80 8.49 -7.01
N LEU A 54 7.19 7.97 -5.94
CA LEU A 54 5.81 8.25 -5.53
C LEU A 54 5.72 9.32 -4.44
N ARG A 55 6.83 10.04 -4.19
CA ARG A 55 6.85 11.08 -3.17
C ARG A 55 5.76 12.10 -3.44
N ASP A 56 4.99 12.43 -2.40
CA ASP A 56 3.89 13.40 -2.45
C ASP A 56 2.78 13.05 -3.47
N ALA A 57 2.78 11.82 -4.03
CA ALA A 57 1.66 11.35 -4.86
C ALA A 57 0.36 11.28 -4.06
N ASN A 58 -0.76 11.58 -4.71
CA ASN A 58 -2.07 11.49 -4.06
C ASN A 58 -2.57 10.04 -4.04
N LEU A 59 -2.31 9.35 -2.95
CA LEU A 59 -2.74 7.98 -2.67
C LEU A 59 -3.79 7.92 -1.55
N THR A 60 -4.56 9.00 -1.38
CA THR A 60 -5.51 9.16 -0.26
C THR A 60 -6.45 7.96 -0.14
N GLY A 61 -7.01 7.45 -1.24
CA GLY A 61 -7.91 6.30 -1.18
C GLY A 61 -7.25 5.02 -0.64
N VAL A 62 -5.96 4.80 -0.95
CA VAL A 62 -5.19 3.65 -0.42
C VAL A 62 -4.91 3.84 1.06
N ARG A 63 -4.45 5.03 1.46
CA ARG A 63 -4.12 5.36 2.85
C ARG A 63 -5.34 5.27 3.76
N ASP A 64 -6.46 5.87 3.34
CA ASP A 64 -7.69 5.90 4.15
C ASP A 64 -8.26 4.50 4.31
N ASP A 65 -8.21 3.66 3.28
CA ASP A 65 -8.62 2.27 3.36
C ASP A 65 -7.68 1.44 4.24
N LEU A 66 -6.36 1.67 4.17
CA LEU A 66 -5.40 1.05 5.08
C LEU A 66 -5.74 1.42 6.53
N PHE A 67 -6.00 2.69 6.83
CA PHE A 67 -6.35 3.14 8.19
C PHE A 67 -7.62 2.46 8.69
N ALA A 68 -8.63 2.27 7.85
CA ALA A 68 -9.83 1.53 8.21
C ALA A 68 -9.53 0.06 8.57
N VAL A 69 -8.57 -0.57 7.88
CA VAL A 69 -8.11 -1.92 8.24
C VAL A 69 -7.38 -1.92 9.58
N LEU A 70 -6.45 -0.98 9.81
CA LEU A 70 -5.72 -0.85 11.06
C LEU A 70 -6.67 -0.58 12.25
N ASP A 71 -7.75 0.18 12.03
CA ASP A 71 -8.78 0.45 13.04
C ASP A 71 -9.54 -0.82 13.45
N SER A 72 -9.65 -1.80 12.58
CA SER A 72 -10.32 -3.08 12.88
C SER A 72 -9.41 -4.04 13.66
N ALA A 73 -8.09 -3.85 13.63
CA ALA A 73 -7.11 -4.73 14.25
C ALA A 73 -5.94 -3.96 14.91
N PRO A 74 -6.23 -3.03 15.85
CA PRO A 74 -5.22 -2.12 16.39
C PRO A 74 -4.11 -2.82 17.20
N ALA A 75 -4.41 -3.95 17.80
CA ALA A 75 -3.43 -4.69 18.60
C ALA A 75 -2.33 -5.36 17.76
N GLU A 76 -2.62 -5.61 16.49
CA GLU A 76 -1.74 -6.29 15.53
C GLU A 76 -0.86 -5.32 14.75
N VAL A 77 -1.13 -4.02 14.81
CA VAL A 77 -0.39 -3.00 14.05
C VAL A 77 1.11 -2.99 14.33
N PRO A 78 1.59 -3.15 15.59
CA PRO A 78 3.03 -3.25 15.83
C PRO A 78 3.69 -4.45 15.13
N ALA A 79 2.99 -5.59 15.05
CA ALA A 79 3.51 -6.77 14.37
C ALA A 79 3.49 -6.61 12.84
N LEU A 80 2.47 -5.95 12.29
CA LEU A 80 2.42 -5.56 10.87
C LEU A 80 3.60 -4.64 10.53
N LEU A 81 3.88 -3.63 11.35
CA LEU A 81 5.00 -2.71 11.15
C LEU A 81 6.34 -3.45 11.15
N CYS A 82 6.53 -4.36 12.12
CA CYS A 82 7.71 -5.22 12.19
C CYS A 82 7.86 -6.08 10.93
N ALA A 83 6.77 -6.71 10.47
CA ALA A 83 6.78 -7.54 9.26
C ALA A 83 7.16 -6.75 8.00
N LEU A 84 6.66 -5.50 7.86
CA LEU A 84 7.03 -4.60 6.77
C LEU A 84 8.52 -4.21 6.82
N GLN A 85 9.04 -3.90 8.01
CA GLN A 85 10.43 -3.49 8.22
C GLN A 85 11.42 -4.65 8.01
N GLU A 86 11.01 -5.88 8.29
CA GLU A 86 11.80 -7.09 8.14
C GLU A 86 11.65 -7.78 6.75
N GLY A 87 10.84 -7.21 5.85
CA GLY A 87 10.59 -7.78 4.52
C GLY A 87 9.77 -9.08 4.54
N ARG A 88 9.01 -9.34 5.61
CA ARG A 88 8.19 -10.56 5.77
C ARG A 88 6.79 -10.45 5.16
N VAL A 89 6.51 -9.37 4.42
CA VAL A 89 5.23 -9.20 3.72
C VAL A 89 5.39 -9.62 2.27
N ASP A 90 4.55 -10.54 1.83
CA ASP A 90 4.38 -10.90 0.42
C ASP A 90 2.91 -10.70 0.03
N GLY A 91 2.62 -9.62 -0.65
CA GLY A 91 1.27 -9.28 -1.11
C GLY A 91 0.67 -10.27 -2.11
N SER A 92 1.49 -11.12 -2.75
CA SER A 92 1.01 -12.11 -3.72
C SER A 92 0.39 -13.34 -3.09
N SER A 93 0.51 -13.51 -1.75
CA SER A 93 0.05 -14.69 -1.02
C SER A 93 -1.01 -14.32 0.02
N TYR A 94 -2.09 -15.10 0.06
CA TYR A 94 -3.10 -15.04 1.14
C TYR A 94 -2.84 -16.10 2.24
N GLN A 95 -1.82 -16.93 2.09
CA GLN A 95 -1.50 -18.02 3.01
C GLN A 95 0.01 -18.12 3.24
N GLY A 96 0.39 -18.56 4.44
CA GLY A 96 1.78 -18.79 4.83
C GLY A 96 2.34 -17.73 5.77
N GLU A 97 3.65 -17.80 6.02
CA GLU A 97 4.37 -16.84 6.88
C GLU A 97 4.48 -15.45 6.23
N CYS A 98 4.49 -15.41 4.89
CA CYS A 98 4.43 -14.19 4.09
C CYS A 98 3.01 -14.04 3.56
N SER A 99 2.33 -12.96 3.89
CA SER A 99 0.91 -12.81 3.59
C SER A 99 0.61 -11.39 3.12
N CYS A 100 -0.49 -11.23 2.35
CA CYS A 100 -1.11 -9.93 2.09
C CYS A 100 -1.42 -9.17 3.40
N LEU A 101 -1.94 -7.97 3.31
CA LEU A 101 -2.29 -7.16 4.50
C LEU A 101 -3.11 -7.94 5.54
N VAL A 102 -4.22 -8.53 5.11
CA VAL A 102 -5.11 -9.31 6.01
C VAL A 102 -4.42 -10.55 6.56
N GLY A 103 -3.68 -11.28 5.73
CA GLY A 103 -2.93 -12.45 6.17
C GLY A 103 -1.81 -12.11 7.17
N THR A 104 -1.09 -11.01 6.97
CA THR A 104 -0.06 -10.54 7.92
C THR A 104 -0.69 -10.19 9.27
N ILE A 105 -1.85 -9.52 9.28
CA ILE A 105 -2.59 -9.21 10.51
C ILE A 105 -3.07 -10.48 11.19
N ALA A 106 -3.61 -11.45 10.45
CA ALA A 106 -4.08 -12.73 11.00
C ALA A 106 -2.93 -13.53 11.61
N THR A 107 -1.79 -13.59 10.93
CA THR A 107 -0.58 -14.26 11.43
C THR A 107 -0.06 -13.61 12.70
N ALA A 108 -0.08 -12.28 12.77
CA ALA A 108 0.29 -11.54 13.98
C ALA A 108 -0.60 -11.88 15.18
N ARG A 109 -1.87 -12.15 14.94
CA ARG A 109 -2.84 -12.59 15.97
C ARG A 109 -2.72 -14.09 16.28
N GLY A 110 -2.05 -14.89 15.46
CA GLY A 110 -1.95 -16.35 15.61
C GLY A 110 -3.26 -17.08 15.30
N VAL A 111 -4.09 -16.52 14.42
CA VAL A 111 -5.39 -17.07 14.01
C VAL A 111 -5.50 -17.09 12.49
N ASN A 112 -6.51 -17.82 11.98
CA ASN A 112 -6.85 -17.73 10.56
C ASN A 112 -7.58 -16.38 10.30
N PHE A 113 -7.38 -15.79 9.12
CA PHE A 113 -8.07 -14.54 8.75
C PHE A 113 -9.60 -14.67 8.78
N ASP A 114 -10.14 -15.86 8.54
CA ASP A 114 -11.58 -16.15 8.63
C ASP A 114 -12.14 -15.99 10.05
N ASP A 115 -11.27 -16.07 11.07
CA ASP A 115 -11.63 -15.97 12.48
C ASP A 115 -11.60 -14.52 13.00
N ILE A 116 -11.20 -13.55 12.17
CA ILE A 116 -11.16 -12.13 12.56
C ILE A 116 -12.44 -11.43 12.11
N PRO A 117 -13.34 -11.05 13.04
CA PRO A 117 -14.57 -10.35 12.68
C PRO A 117 -14.27 -9.02 11.98
N GLY A 118 -14.88 -8.80 10.80
CA GLY A 118 -14.75 -7.56 10.05
C GLY A 118 -13.48 -7.44 9.19
N LEU A 119 -12.54 -8.37 9.32
CA LEU A 119 -11.34 -8.41 8.50
C LEU A 119 -11.44 -9.58 7.52
N ARG A 120 -11.69 -9.28 6.24
CA ARG A 120 -11.75 -10.27 5.17
C ARG A 120 -10.88 -9.84 4.02
N PRO A 121 -10.18 -10.79 3.37
CA PRO A 121 -9.50 -10.52 2.12
C PRO A 121 -10.50 -9.98 1.09
N ASP A 122 -10.19 -8.86 0.49
CA ASP A 122 -10.99 -8.26 -0.58
C ASP A 122 -10.06 -7.69 -1.65
N SER A 123 -9.91 -8.42 -2.74
CA SER A 123 -9.06 -8.04 -3.86
C SER A 123 -9.50 -6.73 -4.56
N ASN A 124 -10.69 -6.22 -4.24
CA ASN A 124 -11.15 -4.92 -4.73
C ASN A 124 -10.78 -3.76 -3.80
N ARG A 125 -10.34 -4.06 -2.59
CA ARG A 125 -9.95 -3.06 -1.60
C ARG A 125 -8.65 -2.37 -2.01
N PRO A 126 -8.59 -1.02 -2.01
CA PRO A 126 -7.39 -0.28 -2.40
C PRO A 126 -6.12 -0.67 -1.64
N ALA A 127 -6.21 -0.89 -0.31
CA ALA A 127 -5.07 -1.29 0.51
C ALA A 127 -4.57 -2.70 0.16
N GLU A 128 -5.45 -3.67 -0.12
CA GLU A 128 -5.04 -5.01 -0.55
C GLU A 128 -4.32 -4.98 -1.90
N ARG A 129 -4.85 -4.22 -2.86
CA ARG A 129 -4.21 -4.03 -4.17
C ARG A 129 -2.85 -3.37 -4.04
N TRP A 130 -2.71 -2.42 -3.13
CA TRP A 130 -1.45 -1.77 -2.82
C TRP A 130 -0.42 -2.77 -2.28
N PHE A 131 -0.85 -3.67 -1.39
CA PHE A 131 0.01 -4.71 -0.83
C PHE A 131 0.47 -5.73 -1.88
N LEU A 132 -0.30 -5.99 -2.96
CA LEU A 132 0.13 -6.86 -4.07
C LEU A 132 1.44 -6.40 -4.73
N ALA A 133 1.80 -5.13 -4.62
CA ALA A 133 3.08 -4.60 -5.13
C ALA A 133 4.28 -4.90 -4.19
N ILE A 134 4.05 -5.38 -2.98
CA ILE A 134 5.10 -5.79 -2.03
C ILE A 134 5.39 -7.27 -2.28
N ARG A 135 6.66 -7.59 -2.49
CA ARG A 135 7.15 -8.96 -2.62
C ARG A 135 7.94 -9.34 -1.39
N GLU A 136 8.06 -10.65 -1.13
CA GLU A 136 8.95 -11.19 -0.11
C GLU A 136 10.36 -10.60 -0.25
N ASP A 137 10.99 -10.33 0.88
CA ASP A 137 12.32 -9.68 0.96
C ASP A 137 12.39 -8.26 0.38
N ALA A 138 11.25 -7.60 0.14
CA ALA A 138 11.26 -6.21 -0.28
C ALA A 138 11.88 -5.33 0.82
N PRO A 139 12.97 -4.59 0.52
CA PRO A 139 13.63 -3.77 1.54
C PRO A 139 12.75 -2.58 1.94
N VAL A 140 12.99 -2.03 3.14
CA VAL A 140 12.29 -0.81 3.61
C VAL A 140 12.47 0.39 2.68
N THR A 141 13.49 0.37 1.83
CA THR A 141 13.71 1.40 0.81
C THR A 141 12.86 1.21 -0.44
N HIS A 142 12.15 0.07 -0.56
CA HIS A 142 11.18 -0.12 -1.64
C HIS A 142 10.07 0.92 -1.53
N PRO A 143 9.73 1.67 -2.58
CA PRO A 143 8.82 2.83 -2.50
C PRO A 143 7.48 2.52 -1.81
N VAL A 144 6.87 1.38 -2.14
CA VAL A 144 5.60 0.95 -1.54
C VAL A 144 5.77 0.63 -0.05
N VAL A 145 6.83 -0.10 0.31
CA VAL A 145 7.12 -0.43 1.71
C VAL A 145 7.38 0.83 2.53
N ALA A 146 8.23 1.73 2.04
CA ALA A 146 8.57 2.98 2.71
C ALA A 146 7.34 3.85 3.00
N LEU A 147 6.45 3.99 2.01
CA LEU A 147 5.19 4.74 2.16
C LEU A 147 4.25 4.05 3.15
N THR A 148 4.12 2.73 3.06
CA THR A 148 3.26 1.95 3.96
C THR A 148 3.74 2.03 5.40
N VAL A 149 5.04 1.88 5.64
CA VAL A 149 5.66 2.05 6.97
C VAL A 149 5.35 3.45 7.51
N GLY A 150 5.56 4.50 6.71
CA GLY A 150 5.25 5.87 7.13
C GLY A 150 3.78 6.08 7.50
N TRP A 151 2.84 5.48 6.76
CA TRP A 151 1.40 5.56 7.09
C TRP A 151 1.05 4.77 8.35
N VAL A 152 1.63 3.60 8.56
CA VAL A 152 1.41 2.81 9.79
C VAL A 152 1.93 3.56 11.02
N GLU A 153 3.12 4.17 10.92
CA GLU A 153 3.69 5.00 11.98
C GLU A 153 2.84 6.25 12.25
N GLU A 154 2.33 6.91 11.20
CA GLU A 154 1.40 8.05 11.32
C GLU A 154 0.14 7.64 12.08
N TRP A 155 -0.44 6.50 11.72
CA TRP A 155 -1.63 5.97 12.38
C TRP A 155 -1.39 5.68 13.87
N GLN A 156 -0.26 5.04 14.24
CA GLN A 156 0.11 4.77 15.62
C GLN A 156 0.25 6.07 16.43
N LYS A 157 0.99 7.04 15.88
CA LYS A 157 1.23 8.33 16.53
C LYS A 157 -0.06 9.11 16.78
N ALA A 158 -1.00 9.07 15.84
CA ALA A 158 -2.29 9.73 16.00
C ALA A 158 -3.09 9.15 17.18
N ARG A 159 -3.03 7.82 17.39
CA ARG A 159 -3.72 7.16 18.51
C ARG A 159 -3.05 7.37 19.86
N GLU A 160 -1.72 7.40 19.90
CA GLU A 160 -1.00 7.74 21.13
C GLU A 160 -1.37 9.15 21.63
N THR A 161 -1.49 10.10 20.71
CA THR A 161 -1.89 11.47 21.01
C THR A 161 -3.31 11.55 21.59
N VAL A 162 -4.24 10.75 21.07
CA VAL A 162 -5.63 10.70 21.56
C VAL A 162 -5.71 10.02 22.93
N ALA A 163 -4.90 8.99 23.18
CA ALA A 163 -4.90 8.26 24.45
C ALA A 163 -4.27 9.07 25.62
N ALA A 164 -3.49 10.10 25.29
CA ALA A 164 -2.81 10.96 26.28
C ALA A 164 -3.65 12.20 26.70
N THR A 165 -4.87 12.36 26.13
CA THR A 165 -5.78 13.50 26.38
C THR A 165 -6.99 13.05 27.18
#